data_de50c3c8cd3dd91e79a9d1e25000c203
#
_entry.id   de50c3c8cd3dd91e79a9d1e25000c203
#
_cell.length_a   1.000
_cell.length_b   1.000
_cell.length_c   1.000
_cell.angle_alpha   90.00
_cell.angle_beta   90.00
_cell.angle_gamma   90.00
#
_symmetry.space_group_name_H-M   'P 1'
#
loop_
_entity.id
_entity.type
_entity.pdbx_description
1 polymer ?
#
loop_
_entity_poly.entity_id
_entity_poly.type
_entity_poly.pdbx_seq_one_letter_code
_entity_poly.pdbx_strand_id
1 'polypeptide(L)'
;IRKSVFAFNLPSVDLINYEADDLIATYVNQILKIGAKVTIVSSDKDLMQLYKKNVRIYDPMKNKFISQEDIDKKFGVKPEKIIDVQALAGDSSDNVPGVPGIGVKTAAELINYYGDLETLLKNAKKIKQNKRRETLIENKQKAIISKKLVTLKKDVPVKVPYSDFIPKHIDKKKLYNFLRDM
;
A
#
# COMPACT_ATOMS: atom_id res chain seq x y z
N ILE A 1 -0.12 1.81 23.37
CA ILE A 1 0.01 2.70 22.21
C ILE A 1 -1.15 3.72 22.18
N ARG A 2 -2.46 3.38 22.09
CA ARG A 2 -3.57 4.35 22.01
C ARG A 2 -3.58 5.38 23.13
N LYS A 3 -3.37 4.94 24.39
CA LYS A 3 -3.26 5.85 25.55
C LYS A 3 -2.09 6.81 25.42
N SER A 4 -0.94 6.37 24.87
CA SER A 4 0.22 7.22 24.63
C SER A 4 -0.09 8.30 23.60
N VAL A 5 -0.66 7.94 22.44
CA VAL A 5 -1.03 8.89 21.39
C VAL A 5 -1.98 9.96 21.94
N PHE A 6 -2.97 9.54 22.73
CA PHE A 6 -3.90 10.45 23.41
C PHE A 6 -3.20 11.38 24.43
N ALA A 7 -2.26 10.83 25.22
CA ALA A 7 -1.53 11.62 26.22
C ALA A 7 -0.63 12.68 25.57
N PHE A 8 -0.04 12.35 24.40
CA PHE A 8 0.75 13.30 23.59
C PHE A 8 -0.12 14.28 22.78
N ASN A 9 -1.45 14.20 22.91
CA ASN A 9 -2.41 15.04 22.19
C ASN A 9 -2.26 14.97 20.65
N LEU A 10 -1.89 13.80 20.16
CA LEU A 10 -1.76 13.53 18.74
C LEU A 10 -3.06 13.00 18.16
N PRO A 11 -3.42 13.41 16.93
CA PRO A 11 -4.59 12.85 16.25
C PRO A 11 -4.39 11.36 15.99
N SER A 12 -5.46 10.59 16.22
CA SER A 12 -5.49 9.15 15.95
C SER A 12 -6.82 8.81 15.31
N VAL A 13 -6.76 8.01 14.24
CA VAL A 13 -7.95 7.59 13.51
C VAL A 13 -7.96 6.08 13.38
N ASP A 14 -9.08 5.49 13.74
CA ASP A 14 -9.41 4.10 13.44
C ASP A 14 -10.86 4.02 12.98
N LEU A 15 -11.17 3.02 12.17
CA LEU A 15 -12.52 2.76 11.70
C LEU A 15 -12.74 1.25 11.60
N ILE A 16 -13.82 0.77 12.22
CA ILE A 16 -14.19 -0.66 12.21
C ILE A 16 -14.36 -1.13 10.76
N ASN A 17 -13.88 -2.31 10.46
CA ASN A 17 -13.89 -2.97 9.13
C ASN A 17 -12.98 -2.36 8.07
N TYR A 18 -12.06 -1.48 8.44
CA TYR A 18 -11.04 -0.93 7.54
C TYR A 18 -9.66 -1.05 8.14
N GLU A 19 -8.68 -1.34 7.32
CA GLU A 19 -7.28 -1.38 7.72
C GLU A 19 -6.68 0.03 7.81
N ALA A 20 -5.60 0.17 8.57
CA ALA A 20 -4.90 1.45 8.67
C ALA A 20 -4.44 1.97 7.31
N ASP A 21 -4.03 1.07 6.42
CA ASP A 21 -3.53 1.38 5.09
C ASP A 21 -4.62 1.96 4.17
N ASP A 22 -5.87 1.49 4.30
CA ASP A 22 -7.02 2.07 3.62
C ASP A 22 -7.31 3.50 4.10
N LEU A 23 -7.18 3.74 5.41
CA LEU A 23 -7.32 5.07 5.97
C LEU A 23 -6.22 6.00 5.47
N ILE A 24 -4.96 5.54 5.49
CA ILE A 24 -3.82 6.29 4.95
C ILE A 24 -4.06 6.60 3.47
N ALA A 25 -4.42 5.61 2.67
CA ALA A 25 -4.68 5.79 1.23
C ALA A 25 -5.82 6.78 0.97
N THR A 26 -6.87 6.75 1.80
CA THR A 26 -8.00 7.68 1.71
C THR A 26 -7.57 9.12 2.03
N TYR A 27 -6.82 9.35 3.12
CA TYR A 27 -6.32 10.67 3.46
C TYR A 27 -5.31 11.19 2.44
N VAL A 28 -4.41 10.34 1.96
CA VAL A 28 -3.50 10.70 0.85
C VAL A 28 -4.30 11.17 -0.37
N ASN A 29 -5.35 10.44 -0.75
CA ASN A 29 -6.20 10.81 -1.88
C ASN A 29 -6.91 12.16 -1.67
N GLN A 30 -7.41 12.44 -0.47
CA GLN A 30 -8.05 13.71 -0.12
C GLN A 30 -7.06 14.88 -0.17
N ILE A 31 -5.89 14.70 0.45
CA ILE A 31 -4.84 15.73 0.55
C ILE A 31 -4.26 16.07 -0.82
N LEU A 32 -4.09 15.08 -1.70
CA LEU A 32 -3.62 15.33 -3.07
C LEU A 32 -4.61 16.15 -3.91
N LYS A 33 -5.92 16.03 -3.67
CA LYS A 33 -6.94 16.82 -4.37
C LYS A 33 -6.83 18.32 -4.10
N ILE A 34 -6.31 18.71 -2.95
CA ILE A 34 -6.05 20.12 -2.60
C ILE A 34 -4.62 20.57 -2.95
N GLY A 35 -3.84 19.73 -3.67
CA GLY A 35 -2.49 20.06 -4.12
C GLY A 35 -1.40 20.00 -3.04
N ALA A 36 -1.71 19.53 -1.84
CA ALA A 36 -0.74 19.45 -0.75
C ALA A 36 0.20 18.24 -0.90
N LYS A 37 1.30 18.26 -0.14
CA LYS A 37 2.30 17.18 -0.08
C LYS A 37 2.03 16.28 1.11
N VAL A 38 2.28 14.98 0.94
CA VAL A 38 2.14 13.97 2.00
C VAL A 38 3.47 13.28 2.25
N THR A 39 3.78 13.04 3.51
CA THR A 39 4.84 12.12 3.92
C THR A 39 4.21 10.99 4.73
N ILE A 40 4.30 9.78 4.21
CA ILE A 40 3.89 8.55 4.91
C ILE A 40 5.11 8.04 5.68
N VAL A 41 4.95 7.77 6.97
CA VAL A 41 6.01 7.16 7.79
C VAL A 41 5.60 5.71 8.06
N SER A 42 6.20 4.79 7.32
CA SER A 42 5.92 3.35 7.43
C SER A 42 7.02 2.52 6.77
N SER A 43 7.25 1.32 7.30
CA SER A 43 8.11 0.29 6.67
C SER A 43 7.29 -0.67 5.80
N ASP A 44 5.97 -0.49 5.74
CA ASP A 44 5.08 -1.35 4.98
C ASP A 44 5.26 -1.17 3.47
N LYS A 45 5.48 -2.30 2.79
CA LYS A 45 5.68 -2.33 1.34
C LYS A 45 4.42 -1.97 0.56
N ASP A 46 3.24 -2.24 1.12
CA ASP A 46 1.97 -2.08 0.42
C ASP A 46 1.61 -0.61 0.24
N LEU A 47 2.08 0.25 1.15
CA LEU A 47 1.97 1.69 1.01
C LEU A 47 2.83 2.26 -0.15
N MET A 48 3.77 1.49 -0.70
CA MET A 48 4.57 1.93 -1.86
C MET A 48 3.71 2.14 -3.12
N GLN A 49 2.51 1.54 -3.20
CA GLN A 49 1.55 1.83 -4.27
C GLN A 49 1.00 3.27 -4.25
N LEU A 50 1.21 3.99 -3.14
CA LEU A 50 0.81 5.39 -2.99
C LEU A 50 1.91 6.37 -3.41
N TYR A 51 3.11 5.89 -3.73
CA TYR A 51 4.25 6.73 -4.12
C TYR A 51 3.93 7.52 -5.39
N LYS A 52 4.06 8.85 -5.31
CA LYS A 52 3.79 9.82 -6.39
C LYS A 52 4.62 11.08 -6.18
N LYS A 53 4.60 12.00 -7.16
CA LYS A 53 5.30 13.29 -7.11
C LYS A 53 5.12 14.06 -5.79
N ASN A 54 3.91 14.06 -5.23
CA ASN A 54 3.58 14.79 -4.00
C ASN A 54 3.42 13.86 -2.78
N VAL A 55 3.79 12.58 -2.89
CA VAL A 55 3.76 11.60 -1.80
C VAL A 55 5.15 11.03 -1.60
N ARG A 56 5.71 11.22 -0.42
CA ARG A 56 6.98 10.61 -0.01
C ARG A 56 6.71 9.55 1.05
N ILE A 57 7.51 8.51 1.06
CA ILE A 57 7.45 7.45 2.06
C ILE A 57 8.79 7.44 2.80
N TYR A 58 8.74 7.55 4.12
CA TYR A 58 9.90 7.42 4.98
C TYR A 58 9.83 6.09 5.72
N ASP A 59 10.85 5.26 5.54
CA ASP A 59 11.00 3.98 6.24
C ASP A 59 11.81 4.21 7.53
N PRO A 60 11.17 4.19 8.72
CA PRO A 60 11.85 4.45 9.98
C PRO A 60 12.82 3.32 10.37
N MET A 61 12.59 2.08 9.90
CA MET A 61 13.48 0.95 10.19
C MET A 61 14.78 1.06 9.42
N LYS A 62 14.76 1.61 8.22
CA LYS A 62 15.94 1.85 7.38
C LYS A 62 16.47 3.27 7.50
N ASN A 63 15.77 4.13 8.25
CA ASN A 63 16.11 5.55 8.43
C ASN A 63 16.33 6.29 7.10
N LYS A 64 15.45 6.07 6.12
CA LYS A 64 15.56 6.67 4.79
C LYS A 64 14.22 6.93 4.10
N PHE A 65 14.21 7.88 3.19
CA PHE A 65 13.11 8.02 2.23
C PHE A 65 13.22 6.95 1.16
N ILE A 66 12.07 6.33 0.83
CA ILE A 66 11.96 5.39 -0.27
C ILE A 66 12.01 6.17 -1.58
N SER A 67 12.94 5.79 -2.44
CA SER A 67 13.05 6.34 -3.80
C SER A 67 12.30 5.47 -4.81
N GLN A 68 12.11 6.02 -6.03
CA GLN A 68 11.61 5.23 -7.14
C GLN A 68 12.53 4.05 -7.47
N GLU A 69 13.84 4.22 -7.33
CA GLU A 69 14.83 3.16 -7.53
C GLU A 69 14.69 2.02 -6.50
N ASP A 70 14.35 2.34 -5.25
CA ASP A 70 14.08 1.34 -4.23
C ASP A 70 12.85 0.50 -4.58
N ILE A 71 11.81 1.14 -5.13
CA ILE A 71 10.59 0.48 -5.61
C ILE A 71 10.92 -0.42 -6.81
N ASP A 72 11.67 0.10 -7.77
CA ASP A 72 12.08 -0.65 -8.96
C ASP A 72 12.94 -1.87 -8.60
N LYS A 73 13.89 -1.71 -7.68
CA LYS A 73 14.68 -2.83 -7.15
C LYS A 73 13.82 -3.89 -6.45
N LYS A 74 12.75 -3.47 -5.75
CA LYS A 74 11.89 -4.38 -4.98
C LYS A 74 10.87 -5.09 -5.85
N PHE A 75 10.20 -4.36 -6.73
CA PHE A 75 9.07 -4.86 -7.53
C PHE A 75 9.38 -5.04 -9.02
N GLY A 76 10.49 -4.49 -9.52
CA GLY A 76 10.87 -4.56 -10.94
C GLY A 76 9.98 -3.74 -11.87
N VAL A 77 9.20 -2.81 -11.32
CA VAL A 77 8.24 -1.98 -12.06
C VAL A 77 8.13 -0.58 -11.46
N LYS A 78 7.57 0.33 -12.22
CA LYS A 78 7.19 1.67 -11.72
C LYS A 78 6.08 1.58 -10.66
N PRO A 79 5.96 2.59 -9.77
CA PRO A 79 4.98 2.59 -8.67
C PRO A 79 3.54 2.28 -9.10
N GLU A 80 3.11 2.75 -10.26
CA GLU A 80 1.75 2.58 -10.76
C GLU A 80 1.40 1.11 -11.09
N LYS A 81 2.41 0.25 -11.23
CA LYS A 81 2.27 -1.16 -11.59
C LYS A 81 2.49 -2.14 -10.43
N ILE A 82 2.76 -1.63 -9.22
CA ILE A 82 3.01 -2.45 -8.03
C ILE A 82 1.83 -3.40 -7.77
N ILE A 83 0.61 -2.88 -7.83
CA ILE A 83 -0.62 -3.64 -7.59
C ILE A 83 -0.70 -4.84 -8.53
N ASP A 84 -0.39 -4.67 -9.80
CA ASP A 84 -0.45 -5.75 -10.79
C ASP A 84 0.62 -6.82 -10.57
N VAL A 85 1.80 -6.40 -10.13
CA VAL A 85 2.88 -7.34 -9.75
C VAL A 85 2.49 -8.13 -8.51
N GLN A 86 1.98 -7.47 -7.48
CA GLN A 86 1.53 -8.14 -6.26
C GLN A 86 0.33 -9.06 -6.52
N ALA A 87 -0.59 -8.67 -7.39
CA ALA A 87 -1.71 -9.51 -7.79
C ALA A 87 -1.27 -10.85 -8.42
N LEU A 88 -0.17 -10.83 -9.16
CA LEU A 88 0.40 -12.03 -9.77
C LEU A 88 1.28 -12.82 -8.80
N ALA A 89 2.18 -12.13 -8.09
CA ALA A 89 3.14 -12.78 -7.19
C ALA A 89 2.48 -13.31 -5.91
N GLY A 90 1.37 -12.69 -5.50
CA GLY A 90 0.77 -12.94 -4.21
C GLY A 90 1.57 -12.36 -3.04
N ASP A 91 1.03 -12.54 -1.86
CA ASP A 91 1.67 -12.19 -0.60
C ASP A 91 1.25 -13.17 0.50
N SER A 92 2.19 -13.98 0.96
CA SER A 92 1.91 -14.98 1.98
C SER A 92 1.69 -14.36 3.38
N SER A 93 2.26 -13.18 3.66
CA SER A 93 2.04 -12.50 4.95
C SER A 93 0.60 -12.01 5.09
N ASP A 94 -0.02 -11.60 3.98
CA ASP A 94 -1.38 -11.06 3.96
C ASP A 94 -2.40 -12.03 3.35
N ASN A 95 -1.98 -13.30 3.22
CA ASN A 95 -2.83 -14.36 2.67
C ASN A 95 -3.37 -14.06 1.26
N VAL A 96 -2.61 -13.33 0.46
CA VAL A 96 -2.93 -13.05 -0.94
C VAL A 96 -2.43 -14.18 -1.81
N PRO A 97 -3.33 -14.91 -2.52
CA PRO A 97 -2.96 -16.17 -3.19
C PRO A 97 -2.01 -16.01 -4.36
N GLY A 98 -2.11 -14.93 -5.13
CA GLY A 98 -1.36 -14.76 -6.37
C GLY A 98 -1.63 -15.85 -7.41
N VAL A 99 -0.70 -16.02 -8.33
CA VAL A 99 -0.70 -17.09 -9.33
C VAL A 99 0.41 -18.09 -9.01
N PRO A 100 0.13 -19.37 -8.80
CA PRO A 100 1.13 -20.37 -8.43
C PRO A 100 2.34 -20.36 -9.36
N GLY A 101 3.54 -20.35 -8.80
CA GLY A 101 4.80 -20.37 -9.56
C GLY A 101 5.17 -19.05 -10.26
N ILE A 102 4.42 -17.97 -10.03
CA ILE A 102 4.77 -16.62 -10.48
C ILE A 102 5.23 -15.80 -9.29
N GLY A 103 6.54 -15.63 -9.15
CA GLY A 103 7.12 -14.70 -8.16
C GLY A 103 7.26 -13.29 -8.72
N VAL A 104 7.70 -12.34 -7.86
CA VAL A 104 7.82 -10.91 -8.18
C VAL A 104 8.59 -10.65 -9.48
N LYS A 105 9.73 -11.32 -9.72
CA LYS A 105 10.54 -11.13 -10.93
C LYS A 105 9.76 -11.48 -12.20
N THR A 106 9.12 -12.65 -12.22
CA THR A 106 8.31 -13.09 -13.37
C THR A 106 7.07 -12.22 -13.56
N ALA A 107 6.43 -11.80 -12.47
CA ALA A 107 5.31 -10.88 -12.50
C ALA A 107 5.72 -9.55 -13.12
N ALA A 108 6.86 -8.98 -12.69
CA ALA A 108 7.40 -7.74 -13.24
C ALA A 108 7.70 -7.85 -14.75
N GLU A 109 8.33 -8.93 -15.19
CA GLU A 109 8.59 -9.19 -16.62
C GLU A 109 7.28 -9.17 -17.43
N LEU A 110 6.25 -9.87 -16.94
CA LEU A 110 4.95 -9.94 -17.59
C LEU A 110 4.24 -8.59 -17.62
N ILE A 111 4.20 -7.88 -16.50
CA ILE A 111 3.53 -6.57 -16.41
C ILE A 111 4.28 -5.51 -17.23
N ASN A 112 5.61 -5.54 -17.27
CA ASN A 112 6.36 -4.62 -18.13
C ASN A 112 6.12 -4.88 -19.62
N TYR A 113 5.93 -6.14 -20.02
CA TYR A 113 5.67 -6.50 -21.41
C TYR A 113 4.21 -6.24 -21.84
N TYR A 114 3.23 -6.60 -21.01
CA TYR A 114 1.80 -6.50 -21.37
C TYR A 114 1.15 -5.20 -20.91
N GLY A 115 1.77 -4.44 -20.03
CA GLY A 115 1.28 -3.16 -19.51
C GLY A 115 0.57 -3.27 -18.16
N ASP A 116 -0.46 -4.08 -18.06
CA ASP A 116 -1.26 -4.31 -16.85
C ASP A 116 -1.78 -5.75 -16.77
N LEU A 117 -2.36 -6.11 -15.62
CA LEU A 117 -2.90 -7.44 -15.36
C LEU A 117 -4.04 -7.81 -16.32
N GLU A 118 -4.94 -6.89 -16.62
CA GLU A 118 -6.10 -7.11 -17.48
C GLU A 118 -5.65 -7.45 -18.90
N THR A 119 -4.71 -6.68 -19.42
CA THR A 119 -4.13 -6.90 -20.75
C THR A 119 -3.35 -8.20 -20.82
N LEU A 120 -2.57 -8.52 -19.77
CA LEU A 120 -1.89 -9.80 -19.65
C LEU A 120 -2.87 -10.96 -19.69
N LEU A 121 -3.94 -10.93 -18.88
CA LEU A 121 -4.93 -12.02 -18.82
C LEU A 121 -5.72 -12.19 -20.11
N LYS A 122 -6.00 -11.10 -20.84
CA LYS A 122 -6.63 -11.17 -22.17
C LYS A 122 -5.71 -11.82 -23.20
N ASN A 123 -4.39 -11.61 -23.07
CA ASN A 123 -3.38 -12.13 -24.01
C ASN A 123 -2.68 -13.38 -23.50
N ALA A 124 -3.10 -13.98 -22.40
CA ALA A 124 -2.42 -15.15 -21.80
C ALA A 124 -2.20 -16.29 -22.78
N LYS A 125 -3.15 -16.55 -23.71
CA LYS A 125 -3.03 -17.57 -24.77
C LYS A 125 -1.85 -17.36 -25.73
N LYS A 126 -1.31 -16.13 -25.84
CA LYS A 126 -0.18 -15.79 -26.71
C LYS A 126 1.19 -16.02 -26.05
N ILE A 127 1.22 -16.37 -24.77
CA ILE A 127 2.48 -16.60 -24.04
C ILE A 127 3.14 -17.86 -24.59
N LYS A 128 4.38 -17.71 -25.04
CA LYS A 128 5.16 -18.81 -25.69
C LYS A 128 5.44 -19.98 -24.74
N GLN A 129 5.71 -19.68 -23.47
CA GLN A 129 6.05 -20.69 -22.46
C GLN A 129 4.78 -21.43 -22.01
N ASN A 130 4.63 -22.69 -22.39
CA ASN A 130 3.45 -23.50 -22.17
C ASN A 130 3.00 -23.52 -20.71
N LYS A 131 3.89 -23.90 -19.79
CA LYS A 131 3.58 -23.97 -18.35
C LYS A 131 3.05 -22.65 -17.81
N ARG A 132 3.71 -21.52 -18.13
CA ARG A 132 3.30 -20.18 -17.68
C ARG A 132 1.94 -19.78 -18.27
N ARG A 133 1.70 -20.09 -19.54
CA ARG A 133 0.42 -19.85 -20.22
C ARG A 133 -0.72 -20.58 -19.54
N GLU A 134 -0.56 -21.88 -19.33
CA GLU A 134 -1.57 -22.75 -18.69
C GLU A 134 -1.88 -22.29 -17.29
N THR A 135 -0.83 -22.06 -16.47
CA THR A 135 -0.98 -21.57 -15.09
C THR A 135 -1.75 -20.23 -15.01
N LEU A 136 -1.47 -19.29 -15.91
CA LEU A 136 -2.19 -17.99 -15.94
C LEU A 136 -3.64 -18.14 -16.35
N ILE A 137 -3.93 -19.04 -17.31
CA ILE A 137 -5.30 -19.29 -17.75
C ILE A 137 -6.12 -19.94 -16.64
N GLU A 138 -5.59 -20.98 -16.02
CA GLU A 138 -6.23 -21.73 -14.93
C GLU A 138 -6.45 -20.88 -13.68
N ASN A 139 -5.50 -20.00 -13.35
CA ASN A 139 -5.54 -19.19 -12.13
C ASN A 139 -5.97 -17.73 -12.37
N LYS A 140 -6.60 -17.44 -13.50
CA LYS A 140 -7.10 -16.10 -13.85
C LYS A 140 -7.92 -15.47 -12.70
N GLN A 141 -8.84 -16.22 -12.11
CA GLN A 141 -9.68 -15.73 -11.01
C GLN A 141 -8.88 -15.42 -9.76
N LYS A 142 -7.87 -16.22 -9.44
CA LYS A 142 -6.98 -15.95 -8.31
C LYS A 142 -6.23 -14.63 -8.50
N ALA A 143 -5.71 -14.35 -9.68
CA ALA A 143 -5.05 -13.09 -9.98
C ALA A 143 -5.99 -11.88 -9.81
N ILE A 144 -7.25 -12.01 -10.28
CA ILE A 144 -8.27 -10.94 -10.14
C ILE A 144 -8.63 -10.71 -8.67
N ILE A 145 -8.81 -11.78 -7.90
CA ILE A 145 -9.09 -11.69 -6.46
C ILE A 145 -7.88 -11.07 -5.74
N SER A 146 -6.67 -11.54 -6.04
CA SER A 146 -5.44 -10.98 -5.47
C SER A 146 -5.30 -9.49 -5.75
N LYS A 147 -5.61 -9.03 -6.98
CA LYS A 147 -5.62 -7.60 -7.31
C LYS A 147 -6.58 -6.81 -6.43
N LYS A 148 -7.77 -7.35 -6.17
CA LYS A 148 -8.73 -6.70 -5.26
C LYS A 148 -8.23 -6.63 -3.83
N LEU A 149 -7.57 -7.70 -3.35
CA LEU A 149 -7.05 -7.79 -1.98
C LEU A 149 -5.89 -6.81 -1.75
N VAL A 150 -4.94 -6.70 -2.70
CA VAL A 150 -3.77 -5.82 -2.55
C VAL A 150 -4.06 -4.35 -2.87
N THR A 151 -5.22 -4.04 -3.46
CA THR A 151 -5.55 -2.66 -3.83
C THR A 151 -6.12 -1.92 -2.65
N LEU A 152 -5.40 -0.93 -2.14
CA LEU A 152 -5.84 -0.09 -1.04
C LEU A 152 -7.07 0.73 -1.41
N LYS A 153 -8.04 0.76 -0.50
CA LYS A 153 -9.24 1.56 -0.62
C LYS A 153 -8.94 3.04 -0.40
N LYS A 154 -9.43 3.92 -1.28
CA LYS A 154 -9.12 5.37 -1.29
C LYS A 154 -10.34 6.24 -1.05
N ASP A 155 -11.45 5.63 -0.65
CA ASP A 155 -12.77 6.24 -0.46
C ASP A 155 -13.48 5.76 0.82
N VAL A 156 -12.68 5.44 1.84
CA VAL A 156 -13.20 5.06 3.16
C VAL A 156 -14.03 6.22 3.73
N PRO A 157 -15.20 5.96 4.33
CA PRO A 157 -16.06 7.01 4.90
C PRO A 157 -15.51 7.55 6.23
N VAL A 158 -14.34 8.19 6.17
CA VAL A 158 -13.67 8.76 7.34
C VAL A 158 -14.49 9.92 7.91
N LYS A 159 -14.67 9.94 9.23
CA LYS A 159 -15.44 10.99 9.93
C LYS A 159 -14.58 12.16 10.38
N VAL A 160 -13.28 11.93 10.58
CA VAL A 160 -12.33 12.96 11.02
C VAL A 160 -11.77 13.65 9.78
N PRO A 161 -11.96 14.94 9.58
CA PRO A 161 -11.38 15.64 8.45
C PRO A 161 -9.86 15.81 8.65
N TYR A 162 -9.09 15.83 7.56
CA TYR A 162 -7.64 16.02 7.63
C TYR A 162 -7.23 17.37 8.26
N SER A 163 -8.10 18.38 8.27
CA SER A 163 -7.89 19.65 8.98
C SER A 163 -7.68 19.48 10.47
N ASP A 164 -8.20 18.40 11.05
CA ASP A 164 -8.06 18.11 12.47
C ASP A 164 -6.70 17.48 12.83
N PHE A 165 -5.88 17.16 11.82
CA PHE A 165 -4.52 16.60 12.01
C PHE A 165 -3.48 17.65 12.32
N ILE A 166 -3.88 18.90 12.51
CA ILE A 166 -2.96 19.94 12.97
C ILE A 166 -2.46 19.58 14.37
N PRO A 167 -1.14 19.52 14.59
CA PRO A 167 -0.57 19.23 15.90
C PRO A 167 -1.06 20.23 16.94
N LYS A 168 -1.62 19.74 18.03
CA LYS A 168 -2.05 20.56 19.18
C LYS A 168 -0.96 20.62 20.21
N HIS A 169 -0.94 21.68 21.01
CA HIS A 169 -0.04 21.76 22.14
C HIS A 169 -0.23 20.57 23.08
N ILE A 170 0.89 20.04 23.58
CA ILE A 170 0.88 18.94 24.56
C ILE A 170 0.24 19.42 25.85
N ASP A 171 -0.78 18.71 26.32
CA ASP A 171 -1.32 18.90 27.66
C ASP A 171 -0.36 18.24 28.68
N LYS A 172 0.49 19.06 29.29
CA LYS A 172 1.50 18.61 30.25
C LYS A 172 0.92 17.81 31.40
N LYS A 173 -0.30 18.14 31.87
CA LYS A 173 -0.96 17.41 32.96
C LYS A 173 -1.39 16.02 32.56
N LYS A 174 -1.98 15.88 31.37
CA LYS A 174 -2.37 14.57 30.80
C LYS A 174 -1.13 13.69 30.56
N LEU A 175 -0.09 14.27 29.96
CA LEU A 175 1.15 13.55 29.70
C LEU A 175 1.84 13.10 31.00
N TYR A 176 1.93 13.99 32.00
CA TYR A 176 2.51 13.66 33.29
C TYR A 176 1.74 12.53 33.99
N ASN A 177 0.41 12.60 34.03
CA ASN A 177 -0.40 11.53 34.62
C ASN A 177 -0.19 10.20 33.92
N PHE A 178 -0.18 10.21 32.57
CA PHE A 178 0.09 9.00 31.78
C PHE A 178 1.47 8.39 32.10
N LEU A 179 2.51 9.21 32.16
CA LEU A 179 3.89 8.73 32.43
C LEU A 179 4.06 8.23 33.87
N ARG A 180 3.34 8.83 34.82
CA ARG A 180 3.36 8.37 36.22
C ARG A 180 2.65 7.01 36.40
N ASP A 181 1.61 6.78 35.61
CA ASP A 181 0.78 5.55 35.70
C ASP A 181 1.40 4.36 34.89
N MET A 182 2.53 4.58 34.17
CA MET A 182 3.32 3.58 33.43
C MET A 182 4.37 2.91 34.31
#